data_572887ead88ad35812e9ec7efc3343ea
#
_entry.id   572887ead88ad35812e9ec7efc3343ea
#
_cell.length_a   1.000
_cell.length_b   1.000
_cell.length_c   1.000
_cell.angle_alpha   90.00
_cell.angle_beta   90.00
_cell.angle_gamma   90.00
#
_symmetry.space_group_name_H-M   'P 1'
#
loop_
_entity.id
_entity.type
_entity.pdbx_description
1 polymer ?
#
loop_
_entity_poly.entity_id
_entity_poly.type
_entity_poly.pdbx_seq_one_letter_code
_entity_poly.pdbx_strand_id
1 'polypeptide(L)'
;MKRWALFLLTALIATSLFAANASERKFIREGMSEGEVLVKIGKPDTESDVSGGGAAIAEKKWTYMPAPGDQQTVTTITIRAGKVTHVERQVIR
;
A
#
# COMPACT_ATOMS: atom_id res chain seq x y z
N MET A 1 -1.36 31.78 23.94
CA MET A 1 -0.18 31.19 24.51
C MET A 1 -0.28 29.70 24.65
N LYS A 2 -1.39 29.19 25.18
CA LYS A 2 -1.54 27.75 25.34
C LYS A 2 -1.83 27.01 24.05
N ARG A 3 -2.14 27.74 23.00
CA ARG A 3 -2.48 27.13 21.71
C ARG A 3 -1.29 26.50 21.00
N TRP A 4 -0.09 26.88 21.39
CA TRP A 4 1.13 26.44 20.72
C TRP A 4 1.38 24.95 20.89
N ALA A 5 0.95 24.38 22.02
CA ALA A 5 1.17 22.98 22.29
C ALA A 5 0.38 22.07 21.35
N LEU A 6 -0.74 22.54 20.81
CA LEU A 6 -1.59 21.75 19.95
C LEU A 6 -0.94 21.44 18.59
N PHE A 7 -0.11 22.35 18.09
CA PHE A 7 0.55 22.12 16.82
C PHE A 7 1.59 21.01 16.88
N LEU A 8 2.26 20.88 18.01
CA LEU A 8 3.28 19.86 18.18
C LEU A 8 2.68 18.46 18.20
N LEU A 9 1.48 18.32 18.76
CA LEU A 9 0.79 17.03 18.80
C LEU A 9 0.42 16.56 17.41
N THR A 10 0.04 17.47 16.54
CA THR A 10 -0.36 17.12 15.17
C THR A 10 0.79 16.51 14.39
N ALA A 11 2.00 17.00 14.59
CA ALA A 11 3.17 16.48 13.89
C ALA A 11 3.47 15.03 14.27
N LEU A 12 3.29 14.69 15.54
CA LEU A 12 3.54 13.33 16.01
C LEU A 12 2.56 12.32 15.42
N ILE A 13 1.31 12.73 15.25
CA ILE A 13 0.29 11.86 14.68
C ILE A 13 0.63 11.48 13.24
N ALA A 14 1.16 12.42 12.47
CA ALA A 14 1.52 12.16 11.08
C ALA A 14 2.57 11.05 10.97
N THR A 15 3.55 11.03 11.87
CA THR A 15 4.59 10.02 11.86
C THR A 15 4.02 8.63 12.17
N SER A 16 3.05 8.55 13.07
CA SER A 16 2.44 7.27 13.43
C SER A 16 1.68 6.65 12.29
N LEU A 17 1.09 7.46 11.40
CA LEU A 17 0.30 6.95 10.30
C LEU A 17 1.12 6.14 9.30
N PHE A 18 2.38 6.51 9.06
CA PHE A 18 3.21 5.75 8.16
C PHE A 18 3.45 4.33 8.64
N ALA A 19 3.78 4.19 9.92
CA ALA A 19 4.03 2.87 10.48
C ALA A 19 2.75 2.02 10.46
N ALA A 20 1.61 2.62 10.78
CA ALA A 20 0.35 1.90 10.77
C ALA A 20 -0.01 1.43 9.36
N ASN A 21 0.20 2.29 8.35
CA ASN A 21 -0.11 1.91 6.98
C ASN A 21 0.76 0.76 6.51
N ALA A 22 2.05 0.79 6.85
CA ALA A 22 2.95 -0.28 6.44
C ALA A 22 2.57 -1.61 7.07
N SER A 23 2.16 -1.60 8.34
CA SER A 23 1.81 -2.83 9.03
C SER A 23 0.50 -3.42 8.52
N GLU A 24 -0.34 -2.62 7.85
CA GLU A 24 -1.60 -3.11 7.31
C GLU A 24 -1.47 -3.83 5.99
N ARG A 25 -0.27 -3.89 5.42
CA ARG A 25 -0.07 -4.57 4.14
C ARG A 25 -0.48 -6.02 4.19
N LYS A 26 -0.34 -6.66 5.33
CA LYS A 26 -0.70 -8.07 5.48
C LYS A 26 -2.20 -8.30 5.49
N PHE A 27 -2.98 -7.25 5.57
CA PHE A 27 -4.43 -7.37 5.59
C PHE A 27 -5.09 -7.10 4.24
N ILE A 28 -4.29 -6.82 3.23
CA ILE A 28 -4.83 -6.61 1.88
C ILE A 28 -5.29 -7.95 1.33
N ARG A 29 -6.48 -7.98 0.75
CA ARG A 29 -7.10 -9.22 0.29
C ARG A 29 -7.62 -9.08 -1.12
N GLU A 30 -7.82 -10.22 -1.75
CA GLU A 30 -8.47 -10.27 -3.05
C GLU A 30 -9.90 -9.75 -2.93
N GLY A 31 -10.33 -9.04 -3.95
CA GLY A 31 -11.66 -8.44 -3.96
C GLY A 31 -11.69 -7.00 -3.50
N MET A 32 -10.65 -6.52 -2.85
CA MET A 32 -10.60 -5.12 -2.43
C MET A 32 -10.46 -4.23 -3.65
N SER A 33 -11.04 -3.03 -3.57
CA SER A 33 -10.91 -2.07 -4.65
C SER A 33 -9.54 -1.39 -4.60
N GLU A 34 -9.14 -0.90 -5.76
CA GLU A 34 -7.87 -0.18 -5.88
C GLU A 34 -7.82 1.01 -4.93
N GLY A 35 -8.91 1.76 -4.84
CA GLY A 35 -8.98 2.90 -3.93
C GLY A 35 -8.87 2.51 -2.47
N GLU A 36 -9.44 1.38 -2.12
CA GLU A 36 -9.37 0.89 -0.75
C GLU A 36 -7.95 0.54 -0.36
N VAL A 37 -7.19 -0.05 -1.28
CA VAL A 37 -5.78 -0.35 -1.02
C VAL A 37 -4.99 0.92 -0.79
N LEU A 38 -5.24 1.95 -1.62
CA LEU A 38 -4.54 3.22 -1.46
C LEU A 38 -4.83 3.88 -0.12
N VAL A 39 -6.06 3.78 0.34
CA VAL A 39 -6.43 4.37 1.63
C VAL A 39 -5.74 3.62 2.78
N LYS A 40 -5.65 2.30 2.66
CA LYS A 40 -5.10 1.49 3.75
C LYS A 40 -3.58 1.53 3.82
N ILE A 41 -2.90 1.43 2.70
CA ILE A 41 -1.43 1.29 2.71
C ILE A 41 -0.71 2.30 1.84
N GLY A 42 -1.43 3.22 1.22
CA GLY A 42 -0.81 4.28 0.44
C GLY A 42 -0.35 3.83 -0.93
N LYS A 43 0.41 4.69 -1.58
CA LYS A 43 0.89 4.43 -2.93
C LYS A 43 2.00 3.37 -2.93
N PRO A 44 2.07 2.56 -3.99
CA PRO A 44 3.15 1.59 -4.11
C PRO A 44 4.49 2.28 -4.43
N ASP A 45 5.56 1.59 -4.11
CA ASP A 45 6.89 2.06 -4.46
C ASP A 45 7.14 1.91 -5.96
N THR A 46 6.56 0.88 -6.56
CA THR A 46 6.71 0.61 -7.98
C THR A 46 5.39 0.14 -8.55
N GLU A 47 5.06 0.62 -9.72
CA GLU A 47 3.85 0.20 -10.44
C GLU A 47 4.23 -0.24 -11.84
N SER A 48 3.73 -1.39 -12.26
CA SER A 48 3.95 -1.87 -13.61
C SER A 48 2.64 -2.33 -14.22
N ASP A 49 2.46 -2.03 -15.49
CA ASP A 49 1.28 -2.47 -16.23
C ASP A 49 1.64 -3.74 -17.00
N VAL A 50 0.78 -4.74 -16.85
CA VAL A 50 0.96 -6.01 -17.53
C VAL A 50 -0.27 -6.22 -18.40
N SER A 51 -0.48 -5.34 -19.35
CA SER A 51 -1.61 -5.51 -20.27
C SER A 51 -1.10 -6.24 -21.50
N GLY A 52 -1.69 -7.37 -21.78
CA GLY A 52 -1.40 -8.08 -23.02
C GLY A 52 -2.02 -7.30 -24.17
N GLY A 53 -1.20 -6.91 -25.10
CA GLY A 53 -1.53 -6.01 -26.18
C GLY A 53 -2.98 -6.03 -26.66
N GLY A 54 -3.65 -4.91 -26.52
CA GLY A 54 -5.00 -4.73 -27.00
C GLY A 54 -6.09 -5.37 -26.19
N ALA A 55 -5.76 -6.00 -25.09
CA ALA A 55 -6.77 -6.62 -24.26
C ALA A 55 -7.61 -5.56 -23.56
N ALA A 56 -8.91 -5.83 -23.46
CA ALA A 56 -9.83 -4.92 -22.80
C ALA A 56 -9.55 -4.83 -21.31
N ILE A 57 -8.95 -5.84 -20.72
CA ILE A 57 -8.70 -5.89 -19.30
C ILE A 57 -7.25 -5.51 -19.03
N ALA A 58 -7.06 -4.41 -18.33
CA ALA A 58 -5.74 -3.96 -17.93
C ALA A 58 -5.39 -4.56 -16.57
N GLU A 59 -4.23 -5.15 -16.51
CA GLU A 59 -3.72 -5.70 -15.27
C GLU A 59 -2.50 -4.88 -14.87
N LYS A 60 -2.41 -4.55 -13.57
CA LYS A 60 -1.25 -3.84 -13.06
C LYS A 60 -0.78 -4.48 -11.79
N LYS A 61 0.51 -4.32 -11.52
CA LYS A 61 1.11 -4.85 -10.31
C LYS A 61 1.69 -3.70 -9.51
N TRP A 62 1.32 -3.66 -8.25
CA TRP A 62 1.83 -2.69 -7.29
C TRP A 62 2.79 -3.39 -6.36
N THR A 63 4.01 -2.88 -6.28
CA THR A 63 5.03 -3.47 -5.43
C THR A 63 5.35 -2.53 -4.28
N TYR A 64 5.27 -3.06 -3.07
CA TYR A 64 5.57 -2.32 -1.85
C TYR A 64 6.83 -2.92 -1.24
N MET A 65 7.88 -2.11 -1.20
CA MET A 65 9.16 -2.55 -0.65
C MET A 65 9.11 -2.56 0.88
N PRO A 66 10.02 -3.29 1.54
CA PRO A 66 10.05 -3.32 3.00
C PRO A 66 10.10 -1.92 3.60
N ALA A 67 9.35 -1.73 4.67
CA ALA A 67 9.25 -0.44 5.34
C ALA A 67 9.12 -0.65 6.84
N PRO A 68 9.31 0.39 7.66
CA PRO A 68 9.06 0.27 9.09
C PRO A 68 7.63 -0.21 9.34
N GLY A 69 7.48 -1.25 10.14
CA GLY A 69 6.19 -1.88 10.35
C GLY A 69 5.92 -3.07 9.45
N ASP A 70 6.73 -3.25 8.41
CA ASP A 70 6.58 -4.37 7.49
C ASP A 70 7.96 -4.72 6.95
N GLN A 71 8.88 -4.96 7.84
CA GLN A 71 10.28 -5.16 7.49
C GLN A 71 10.52 -6.50 6.80
N GLN A 72 11.48 -6.49 5.89
CA GLN A 72 11.95 -7.69 5.21
C GLN A 72 10.87 -8.41 4.40
N THR A 73 9.80 -7.70 4.05
CA THR A 73 8.75 -8.30 3.26
C THR A 73 8.44 -7.42 2.06
N VAL A 74 8.45 -8.01 0.87
CA VAL A 74 8.01 -7.34 -0.34
C VAL A 74 6.57 -7.77 -0.60
N THR A 75 5.68 -6.81 -0.76
CA THR A 75 4.28 -7.08 -1.03
C THR A 75 3.98 -6.70 -2.47
N THR A 76 3.50 -7.66 -3.25
CA THR A 76 3.11 -7.42 -4.63
C THR A 76 1.61 -7.66 -4.75
N ILE A 77 0.90 -6.65 -5.24
CA ILE A 77 -0.55 -6.71 -5.38
C ILE A 77 -0.88 -6.62 -6.86
N THR A 78 -1.61 -7.62 -7.34
CA THR A 78 -2.07 -7.62 -8.72
C THR A 78 -3.49 -7.07 -8.76
N ILE A 79 -3.71 -6.07 -9.60
CA ILE A 79 -4.99 -5.40 -9.71
C ILE A 79 -5.51 -5.54 -11.13
N ARG A 80 -6.76 -5.95 -11.25
CA ARG A 80 -7.40 -6.18 -12.53
C ARG A 80 -8.79 -5.61 -12.48
N ALA A 81 -9.11 -4.76 -13.46
CA ALA A 81 -10.42 -4.10 -13.52
C ALA A 81 -10.73 -3.34 -12.23
N GLY A 82 -9.71 -2.72 -11.63
CA GLY A 82 -9.88 -1.91 -10.43
C GLY A 82 -10.00 -2.68 -9.14
N LYS A 83 -9.78 -4.00 -9.16
CA LYS A 83 -9.88 -4.82 -7.96
C LYS A 83 -8.68 -5.73 -7.80
N VAL A 84 -8.33 -6.00 -6.54
CA VAL A 84 -7.22 -6.89 -6.23
C VAL A 84 -7.61 -8.32 -6.60
N THR A 85 -6.78 -8.96 -7.43
CA THR A 85 -6.99 -10.35 -7.82
C THR A 85 -5.98 -11.29 -7.22
N HIS A 86 -4.84 -10.75 -6.76
CA HIS A 86 -3.80 -11.60 -6.18
C HIS A 86 -2.93 -10.77 -5.27
N VAL A 87 -2.52 -11.34 -4.16
CA VAL A 87 -1.60 -10.69 -3.21
C VAL A 87 -0.49 -11.68 -2.90
N GLU A 88 0.75 -11.22 -3.08
CA GLU A 88 1.91 -12.04 -2.79
C GLU A 88 2.81 -11.30 -1.83
N ARG A 89 3.22 -11.97 -0.76
CA ARG A 89 4.14 -11.39 0.21
C ARG A 89 5.35 -12.31 0.31
N GLN A 90 6.51 -11.76 0.02
CA GLN A 90 7.74 -12.51 -0.03
C GLN A 90 8.73 -11.94 0.96
N VAL A 91 9.25 -12.79 1.82
CA VAL A 91 10.23 -12.38 2.82
C VAL A 91 11.61 -12.38 2.17
N ILE A 92 12.32 -11.27 2.33
CA ILE A 92 13.69 -11.13 1.83
C ILE A 92 14.65 -11.48 2.98
N ARG A 93 15.56 -12.36 2.71
CA ARG A 93 16.55 -12.75 3.72
C ARG A 93 17.96 -12.45 3.26
#